data_44b8025299d5ef6482ca7a339a63b999
#
_entry.id   44b8025299d5ef6482ca7a339a63b999
#
_cell.length_a   1.000
_cell.length_b   1.000
_cell.length_c   1.000
_cell.angle_alpha   90.00
_cell.angle_beta   90.00
_cell.angle_gamma   90.00
#
_symmetry.space_group_name_H-M   'P 1'
#
loop_
_entity.id
_entity.type
_entity.pdbx_description
1 polymer ?
#
loop_
_entity_poly.entity_id
_entity_poly.type
_entity_poly.pdbx_seq_one_letter_code
_entity_poly.pdbx_strand_id
1 'polypeptide(L)'
;MIIAFYKKRGQKGFTLVELMIVIAIIGILAAIAVPQFVAYRARGYSASADSAARNAFTAATAFFGDSPGGTVTPAIIQTYGYQAEPHITITVSGPGTMWNLTLQALSSAGGSTFQIDQFGMITRS
;
A
#
# COMPACT_ATOMS: atom_id res chain seq x y z
N MET A 1 -34.82 -38.73 38.13
CA MET A 1 -33.97 -38.36 37.01
C MET A 1 -33.53 -36.88 37.00
N ILE A 2 -33.23 -36.34 38.17
CA ILE A 2 -32.82 -34.92 38.30
C ILE A 2 -31.49 -34.81 39.06
N ILE A 3 -30.61 -35.81 38.98
CA ILE A 3 -29.39 -35.84 39.80
C ILE A 3 -28.10 -35.71 38.97
N ALA A 4 -28.18 -35.49 37.66
CA ALA A 4 -27.00 -35.42 36.81
C ALA A 4 -26.42 -34.01 36.62
N PHE A 5 -27.03 -32.96 37.16
CA PHE A 5 -26.60 -31.58 36.88
C PHE A 5 -25.82 -30.90 38.01
N TYR A 6 -25.52 -31.58 39.10
CA TYR A 6 -24.94 -30.94 40.28
C TYR A 6 -23.49 -31.30 40.60
N LYS A 7 -22.69 -31.73 39.63
CA LYS A 7 -21.28 -32.01 39.92
C LYS A 7 -20.31 -31.41 38.92
N LYS A 8 -20.34 -30.09 38.77
CA LYS A 8 -19.21 -29.32 38.26
C LYS A 8 -18.90 -28.14 39.19
N ARG A 9 -18.80 -28.43 40.47
CA ARG A 9 -18.21 -27.49 41.44
C ARG A 9 -16.71 -27.71 41.50
N GLY A 10 -15.99 -27.12 40.55
CA GLY A 10 -14.54 -27.18 40.51
C GLY A 10 -13.92 -26.30 39.44
N GLN A 11 -14.73 -25.76 38.55
CA GLN A 11 -14.24 -24.79 37.57
C GLN A 11 -14.36 -23.39 38.18
N LYS A 12 -13.23 -22.81 38.57
CA LYS A 12 -13.15 -21.40 38.90
C LYS A 12 -13.43 -20.62 37.61
N GLY A 13 -14.61 -20.04 37.49
CA GLY A 13 -14.93 -19.11 36.40
C GLY A 13 -14.28 -17.76 36.64
N PHE A 14 -14.14 -16.96 35.56
CA PHE A 14 -13.72 -15.58 35.65
C PHE A 14 -14.79 -14.71 36.32
N THR A 15 -14.35 -13.72 37.09
CA THR A 15 -15.23 -12.71 37.63
C THR A 15 -15.55 -11.66 36.54
N LEU A 16 -16.69 -10.99 36.68
CA LEU A 16 -17.08 -9.90 35.78
C LEU A 16 -16.04 -8.76 35.81
N VAL A 17 -15.50 -8.46 36.98
CA VAL A 17 -14.47 -7.41 37.14
C VAL A 17 -13.17 -7.75 36.40
N GLU A 18 -12.72 -9.01 36.43
CA GLU A 18 -11.54 -9.45 35.70
C GLU A 18 -11.70 -9.23 34.20
N LEU A 19 -12.88 -9.54 33.64
CA LEU A 19 -13.17 -9.27 32.25
C LEU A 19 -13.25 -7.77 31.93
N MET A 20 -13.84 -6.98 32.84
CA MET A 20 -13.92 -5.52 32.65
C MET A 20 -12.55 -4.88 32.64
N ILE A 21 -11.62 -5.29 33.47
CA ILE A 21 -10.23 -4.77 33.49
C ILE A 21 -9.53 -5.12 32.16
N VAL A 22 -9.69 -6.34 31.69
CA VAL A 22 -9.06 -6.79 30.44
C VAL A 22 -9.54 -5.96 29.25
N ILE A 23 -10.85 -5.79 29.08
CA ILE A 23 -11.38 -4.98 27.97
C ILE A 23 -11.01 -3.50 28.10
N ALA A 24 -10.91 -2.98 29.33
CA ALA A 24 -10.47 -1.61 29.57
C ALA A 24 -9.00 -1.41 29.10
N ILE A 25 -8.12 -2.34 29.44
CA ILE A 25 -6.71 -2.30 29.01
C ILE A 25 -6.59 -2.43 27.50
N ILE A 26 -7.31 -3.38 26.90
CA ILE A 26 -7.33 -3.54 25.44
C ILE A 26 -7.83 -2.27 24.75
N GLY A 27 -8.87 -1.64 25.29
CA GLY A 27 -9.42 -0.39 24.78
C GLY A 27 -8.40 0.76 24.78
N ILE A 28 -7.64 0.92 25.85
CA ILE A 28 -6.58 1.93 25.97
C ILE A 28 -5.46 1.64 24.98
N LEU A 29 -5.00 0.40 24.90
CA LEU A 29 -3.93 0.01 23.97
C LEU A 29 -4.37 0.17 22.51
N ALA A 30 -5.60 -0.22 22.18
CA ALA A 30 -6.16 -0.06 20.83
C ALA A 30 -6.29 1.42 20.44
N ALA A 31 -6.68 2.29 21.36
CA ALA A 31 -6.80 3.72 21.10
C ALA A 31 -5.47 4.37 20.65
N ILE A 32 -4.34 3.85 21.12
CA ILE A 32 -3.01 4.31 20.74
C ILE A 32 -2.53 3.58 19.47
N ALA A 33 -2.74 2.26 19.42
CA ALA A 33 -2.18 1.41 18.36
C ALA A 33 -2.86 1.61 16.99
N VAL A 34 -4.18 1.80 16.96
CA VAL A 34 -4.92 1.89 15.69
C VAL A 34 -4.50 3.11 14.85
N PRO A 35 -4.42 4.35 15.37
CA PRO A 35 -3.95 5.50 14.60
C PRO A 35 -2.53 5.32 14.07
N GLN A 36 -1.64 4.75 14.88
CA GLN A 36 -0.27 4.47 14.47
C GLN A 36 -0.20 3.45 13.35
N PHE A 37 -0.99 2.39 13.44
CA PHE A 37 -1.05 1.37 12.39
C PHE A 37 -1.52 1.94 11.05
N VAL A 38 -2.54 2.80 11.05
CA VAL A 38 -3.00 3.48 9.83
C VAL A 38 -1.90 4.36 9.23
N ALA A 39 -1.17 5.11 10.06
CA ALA A 39 -0.06 5.92 9.60
C ALA A 39 1.08 5.08 9.01
N TYR A 40 1.42 3.95 9.61
CA TYR A 40 2.44 3.04 9.07
C TYR A 40 2.01 2.42 7.75
N ARG A 41 0.77 2.02 7.61
CA ARG A 41 0.23 1.53 6.32
C ARG A 41 0.34 2.57 5.22
N ALA A 42 -0.05 3.81 5.49
CA ALA A 42 0.04 4.90 4.52
C ALA A 42 1.49 5.15 4.07
N ARG A 43 2.46 5.08 5.00
CA ARG A 43 3.89 5.16 4.66
C ARG A 43 4.35 3.99 3.80
N GLY A 44 3.90 2.77 4.10
CA GLY A 44 4.18 1.58 3.29
C GLY A 44 3.68 1.73 1.86
N TYR A 45 2.44 2.17 1.68
CA TYR A 45 1.88 2.41 0.34
C TYR A 45 2.58 3.55 -0.40
N SER A 46 3.03 4.58 0.31
CA SER A 46 3.84 5.65 -0.29
C SER A 46 5.19 5.12 -0.79
N ALA A 47 5.85 4.26 -0.01
CA ALA A 47 7.11 3.64 -0.42
C ALA A 47 6.94 2.72 -1.63
N SER A 48 5.86 1.94 -1.69
CA SER A 48 5.53 1.12 -2.85
C SER A 48 5.27 1.98 -4.09
N ALA A 49 4.55 3.09 -3.96
CA ALA A 49 4.28 4.00 -5.09
C ALA A 49 5.57 4.66 -5.60
N ASP A 50 6.49 5.07 -4.72
CA ASP A 50 7.80 5.60 -5.12
C ASP A 50 8.63 4.55 -5.86
N SER A 51 8.69 3.33 -5.35
CA SER A 51 9.38 2.20 -6.00
C SER A 51 8.77 1.89 -7.37
N ALA A 52 7.45 1.82 -7.47
CA ALA A 52 6.74 1.57 -8.71
C ALA A 52 7.00 2.65 -9.76
N ALA A 53 7.04 3.93 -9.34
CA ALA A 53 7.37 5.04 -10.25
C ALA A 53 8.78 4.88 -10.85
N ARG A 54 9.77 4.53 -10.03
CA ARG A 54 11.16 4.29 -10.47
C ARG A 54 11.26 3.10 -11.41
N ASN A 55 10.60 2.00 -11.08
CA ASN A 55 10.58 0.81 -11.92
C ASN A 55 9.90 1.06 -13.26
N ALA A 56 8.79 1.79 -13.27
CA ALA A 56 8.10 2.19 -14.48
C ALA A 56 8.96 3.13 -15.35
N PHE A 57 9.68 4.06 -14.73
CA PHE A 57 10.62 4.94 -15.45
C PHE A 57 11.78 4.16 -16.07
N THR A 58 12.33 3.18 -15.37
CA THR A 58 13.38 2.31 -15.91
C THR A 58 12.90 1.53 -17.13
N ALA A 59 11.68 0.98 -17.07
CA ALA A 59 11.06 0.28 -18.19
C ALA A 59 10.79 1.23 -19.38
N ALA A 60 10.33 2.45 -19.12
CA ALA A 60 10.13 3.47 -20.15
C ALA A 60 11.45 3.88 -20.81
N THR A 61 12.52 4.01 -20.04
CA THR A 61 13.86 4.32 -20.55
C THR A 61 14.39 3.19 -21.46
N ALA A 62 14.15 1.93 -21.06
CA ALA A 62 14.51 0.78 -21.90
C ALA A 62 13.74 0.78 -23.23
N PHE A 63 12.46 1.09 -23.21
CA PHE A 63 11.66 1.26 -24.43
C PHE A 63 12.23 2.34 -25.36
N PHE A 64 12.60 3.51 -24.83
CA PHE A 64 13.18 4.58 -25.63
C PHE A 64 14.57 4.23 -26.18
N GLY A 65 15.30 3.32 -25.52
CA GLY A 65 16.53 2.75 -26.06
C GLY A 65 16.31 1.99 -27.37
N ASP A 66 15.20 1.26 -27.45
CA ASP A 66 14.81 0.49 -28.63
C ASP A 66 14.03 1.32 -29.64
N SER A 67 13.25 2.29 -29.19
CA SER A 67 12.34 3.09 -30.01
C SER A 67 12.35 4.56 -29.58
N PRO A 68 13.39 5.33 -29.94
CA PRO A 68 13.54 6.73 -29.48
C PRO A 68 12.42 7.69 -29.90
N GLY A 69 11.72 7.39 -30.99
CA GLY A 69 10.57 8.17 -31.48
C GLY A 69 9.22 7.62 -31.05
N GLY A 70 9.21 6.58 -30.23
CA GLY A 70 8.00 5.92 -29.79
C GLY A 70 7.26 6.68 -28.68
N THR A 71 6.05 6.22 -28.39
CA THR A 71 5.21 6.74 -27.33
C THR A 71 5.00 5.67 -26.27
N VAL A 72 5.30 6.00 -25.02
CA VAL A 72 5.11 5.10 -23.88
C VAL A 72 3.65 5.06 -23.46
N THR A 73 3.15 3.86 -23.22
CA THR A 73 1.86 3.59 -22.61
C THR A 73 2.04 2.65 -21.42
N PRO A 74 1.08 2.55 -20.50
CA PRO A 74 1.18 1.59 -19.39
C PRO A 74 1.38 0.14 -19.84
N ALA A 75 0.80 -0.26 -20.98
CA ALA A 75 0.97 -1.59 -21.55
C ALA A 75 2.41 -1.83 -22.04
N ILE A 76 3.03 -0.83 -22.65
CA ILE A 76 4.42 -0.89 -23.12
C ILE A 76 5.38 -1.02 -21.92
N ILE A 77 5.15 -0.24 -20.86
CA ILE A 77 5.95 -0.31 -19.63
C ILE A 77 5.96 -1.74 -19.07
N GLN A 78 4.80 -2.43 -19.07
CA GLN A 78 4.70 -3.81 -18.62
C GLN A 78 5.48 -4.78 -19.54
N THR A 79 5.45 -4.57 -20.83
CA THR A 79 6.21 -5.36 -21.80
C THR A 79 7.72 -5.24 -21.59
N TYR A 80 8.19 -4.10 -21.11
CA TYR A 80 9.60 -3.82 -20.82
C TYR A 80 10.00 -4.13 -19.35
N GLY A 81 9.20 -4.96 -18.68
CA GLY A 81 9.58 -5.57 -17.40
C GLY A 81 9.00 -4.90 -16.14
N TYR A 82 8.18 -3.87 -16.29
CA TYR A 82 7.45 -3.35 -15.15
C TYR A 82 6.37 -4.35 -14.72
N GLN A 83 6.41 -4.76 -13.47
CA GLN A 83 5.35 -5.58 -12.87
C GLN A 83 4.40 -4.69 -12.08
N ALA A 84 3.12 -4.79 -12.42
CA ALA A 84 2.08 -4.06 -11.69
C ALA A 84 1.99 -4.58 -10.25
N GLU A 85 2.06 -3.67 -9.31
CA GLU A 85 1.89 -3.97 -7.88
C GLU A 85 0.41 -3.84 -7.47
N PRO A 86 -0.06 -4.66 -6.52
CA PRO A 86 -1.39 -4.50 -5.95
C PRO A 86 -1.57 -3.08 -5.39
N HIS A 87 -2.69 -2.46 -5.69
CA HIS A 87 -3.03 -1.12 -5.23
C HIS A 87 -2.21 0.04 -5.83
N ILE A 88 -1.28 -0.21 -6.75
CA ILE A 88 -0.54 0.84 -7.44
C ILE A 88 -0.98 0.89 -8.90
N THR A 89 -1.36 2.07 -9.34
CA THR A 89 -1.69 2.35 -10.74
C THR A 89 -0.67 3.30 -11.32
N ILE A 90 -0.05 2.90 -12.44
CA ILE A 90 0.83 3.77 -13.21
C ILE A 90 0.02 4.39 -14.32
N THR A 91 0.05 5.71 -14.41
CA THR A 91 -0.53 6.48 -15.50
C THR A 91 0.56 7.26 -16.23
N VAL A 92 0.41 7.39 -17.53
CA VAL A 92 1.27 8.23 -18.37
C VAL A 92 0.53 9.53 -18.61
N SER A 93 1.11 10.64 -18.19
CA SER A 93 0.57 11.97 -18.41
C SER A 93 1.33 12.65 -19.54
N GLY A 94 0.60 13.37 -20.41
CA GLY A 94 1.16 14.04 -21.58
C GLY A 94 1.36 13.11 -22.77
N PRO A 95 2.16 13.52 -23.76
CA PRO A 95 2.35 12.77 -25.00
C PRO A 95 3.09 11.44 -24.86
N GLY A 96 3.69 11.15 -23.71
CA GLY A 96 4.42 9.91 -23.46
C GLY A 96 5.66 9.71 -24.32
N THR A 97 6.22 10.78 -24.89
CA THR A 97 7.44 10.74 -25.69
C THR A 97 8.68 10.92 -24.84
N MET A 98 9.85 10.57 -25.36
CA MET A 98 11.13 10.70 -24.68
C MET A 98 11.38 12.11 -24.10
N TRP A 99 10.90 13.14 -24.80
CA TRP A 99 11.10 14.55 -24.41
C TRP A 99 10.00 15.12 -23.52
N ASN A 100 8.92 14.38 -23.32
CA ASN A 100 7.73 14.85 -22.63
C ASN A 100 7.05 13.73 -21.84
N LEU A 101 7.86 12.89 -21.19
CA LEU A 101 7.37 11.80 -20.37
C LEU A 101 7.07 12.32 -18.95
N THR A 102 5.88 12.03 -18.48
CA THR A 102 5.54 12.14 -17.06
C THR A 102 4.80 10.88 -16.66
N LEU A 103 5.37 10.13 -15.74
CA LEU A 103 4.75 8.95 -15.15
C LEU A 103 4.21 9.31 -13.77
N GLN A 104 3.04 8.83 -13.48
CA GLN A 104 2.39 9.05 -12.19
C GLN A 104 2.06 7.71 -11.55
N ALA A 105 2.56 7.49 -10.33
CA ALA A 105 2.23 6.33 -9.53
C ALA A 105 1.24 6.74 -8.45
N LEU A 106 0.05 6.17 -8.50
CA LEU A 106 -1.05 6.41 -7.58
C LEU A 106 -1.35 5.15 -6.78
N SER A 107 -1.40 5.27 -5.46
CA SER A 107 -1.88 4.19 -4.61
C SER A 107 -3.37 4.32 -4.33
N SER A 108 -4.15 3.28 -4.65
CA SER A 108 -5.57 3.20 -4.32
C SER A 108 -5.84 2.88 -2.85
N ALA A 109 -4.84 2.41 -2.13
CA ALA A 109 -4.95 2.03 -0.71
C ALA A 109 -4.57 3.15 0.27
N GLY A 110 -4.33 4.36 -0.25
CA GLY A 110 -3.85 5.52 0.51
C GLY A 110 -2.36 5.76 0.31
N GLY A 111 -1.85 6.85 0.88
CA GLY A 111 -0.47 7.27 0.71
C GLY A 111 -0.34 8.42 -0.29
N SER A 112 0.90 8.74 -0.62
CA SER A 112 1.22 9.84 -1.53
C SER A 112 1.26 9.38 -2.97
N THR A 113 0.92 10.29 -3.87
CA THR A 113 1.13 10.12 -5.31
C THR A 113 2.55 10.58 -5.66
N PHE A 114 3.21 9.86 -6.54
CA PHE A 114 4.54 10.20 -7.02
C PHE A 114 4.49 10.44 -8.51
N GLN A 115 5.15 11.50 -8.95
CA GLN A 115 5.36 11.82 -10.35
C GLN A 115 6.84 11.74 -10.66
N ILE A 116 7.18 11.17 -11.81
CA ILE A 116 8.54 11.15 -12.32
C ILE A 116 8.53 11.74 -13.72
N ASP A 117 9.40 12.71 -13.97
CA ASP A 117 9.52 13.39 -15.24
C ASP A 117 10.52 12.69 -16.20
N GLN A 118 10.67 13.22 -17.40
CA GLN A 118 11.59 12.70 -18.41
C GLN A 118 13.07 12.73 -17.97
N PHE A 119 13.42 13.49 -16.94
CA PHE A 119 14.78 13.56 -16.39
C PHE A 119 15.01 12.58 -15.22
N GLY A 120 13.97 11.86 -14.82
CA GLY A 120 14.02 10.96 -13.68
C GLY A 120 13.87 11.66 -12.34
N MET A 121 13.44 12.93 -12.33
CA MET A 121 13.15 13.65 -11.10
C MET A 121 11.80 13.22 -10.53
N ILE A 122 11.81 12.80 -9.27
CA ILE A 122 10.61 12.39 -8.55
C ILE A 122 10.08 13.55 -7.73
N THR A 123 8.80 13.83 -7.93
CA THR A 123 8.03 14.79 -7.14
C THR A 123 6.90 14.06 -6.43
N ARG A 124 6.75 14.35 -5.14
CA ARG A 124 5.65 13.83 -4.32
C ARG A 124 4.54 14.88 -4.26
N SER A 125 3.34 14.45 -4.54
CA SER A 125 2.14 15.28 -4.37
C SER A 125 1.18 14.74 -3.32
#